data_538d3aff163a2d8cba110bf44647dd0a
#
_entry.id   538d3aff163a2d8cba110bf44647dd0a
#
_cell.length_a   1.000
_cell.length_b   1.000
_cell.length_c   1.000
_cell.angle_alpha   90.00
_cell.angle_beta   90.00
_cell.angle_gamma   90.00
#
_symmetry.space_group_name_H-M   'P 1'
#
loop_
_entity.id
_entity.type
_entity.pdbx_description
1 polymer ?
#
loop_
_entity_poly.entity_id
_entity_poly.type
_entity_poly.pdbx_seq_one_letter_code
_entity_poly.pdbx_strand_id
1 'polypeptide(L)'
;IGWTRFLVLFTALGIAAWLDHKERRVPNEFWITWSKPAIFLWCLDLLVVEAEWYVFATAAGMVAYASTAIIGRPTLKDIFAGSRLDIAVSIWYLVGLAGIVQGLANHIDEDILAVIAGDATTEATLWWSTFAVFIPLLLVDLAWRMRLIHGGADCKGLMWVAILVPSWASIPIIFTGSMDSAVITMPPAIALLVWGGLAFLILPVIMVIRNLKDGQTSLKLIWHAERMDIEKVLENHVWLLTTIADMPSGEKKII
;
A
#
# COMPACT_ATOMS: atom_id res chain seq x y z
N ILE A 1 -14.72 -0.39 16.32
CA ILE A 1 -14.27 -0.13 14.92
C ILE A 1 -12.85 -0.67 14.74
N GLY A 2 -11.88 -0.38 15.62
CA GLY A 2 -10.48 -0.79 15.48
C GLY A 2 -10.26 -2.29 15.27
N TRP A 3 -10.91 -3.16 16.06
CA TRP A 3 -10.83 -4.61 15.87
C TRP A 3 -11.39 -5.07 14.51
N THR A 4 -12.48 -4.45 14.06
CA THR A 4 -13.03 -4.75 12.73
C THR A 4 -12.04 -4.38 11.62
N ARG A 5 -11.36 -3.23 11.72
CA ARG A 5 -10.29 -2.84 10.79
C ARG A 5 -9.13 -3.83 10.79
N PHE A 6 -8.69 -4.23 11.97
CA PHE A 6 -7.62 -5.22 12.10
C PHE A 6 -7.98 -6.54 11.43
N LEU A 7 -9.20 -7.04 11.65
CA LEU A 7 -9.69 -8.26 11.00
C LEU A 7 -9.78 -8.10 9.47
N VAL A 8 -10.33 -6.98 9.00
CA VAL A 8 -10.41 -6.67 7.56
C VAL A 8 -9.02 -6.61 6.94
N LEU A 9 -8.07 -5.92 7.61
CA LEU A 9 -6.68 -5.80 7.17
C LEU A 9 -6.02 -7.17 7.03
N PHE A 10 -6.07 -7.96 8.09
CA PHE A 10 -5.42 -9.27 8.14
C PHE A 10 -6.02 -10.25 7.12
N THR A 11 -7.35 -10.27 7.02
CA THR A 11 -8.05 -11.16 6.09
C THR A 11 -7.77 -10.78 4.64
N ALA A 12 -7.89 -9.50 4.30
CA ALA A 12 -7.68 -9.06 2.91
C ALA A 12 -6.23 -9.25 2.47
N LEU A 13 -5.25 -8.87 3.29
CA LEU A 13 -3.83 -9.07 2.95
C LEU A 13 -3.46 -10.56 2.89
N GLY A 14 -4.03 -11.39 3.79
CA GLY A 14 -3.84 -12.84 3.75
C GLY A 14 -4.38 -13.46 2.47
N ILE A 15 -5.58 -13.08 2.04
CA ILE A 15 -6.16 -13.54 0.77
C ILE A 15 -5.36 -13.00 -0.42
N ALA A 16 -4.95 -11.73 -0.40
CA ALA A 16 -4.11 -11.15 -1.47
C ALA A 16 -2.78 -11.89 -1.61
N ALA A 17 -2.11 -12.20 -0.49
CA ALA A 17 -0.87 -12.97 -0.48
C ALA A 17 -1.07 -14.39 -1.01
N TRP A 18 -2.19 -15.04 -0.66
CA TRP A 18 -2.53 -16.36 -1.17
C TRP A 18 -2.80 -16.35 -2.69
N LEU A 19 -3.56 -15.36 -3.18
CA LEU A 19 -3.81 -15.17 -4.61
C LEU A 19 -2.51 -14.91 -5.38
N ASP A 20 -1.66 -14.02 -4.84
CA ASP A 20 -0.37 -13.73 -5.47
C ASP A 20 0.56 -14.96 -5.50
N HIS A 21 0.58 -15.74 -4.42
CA HIS A 21 1.35 -16.98 -4.39
C HIS A 21 0.87 -18.00 -5.43
N LYS A 22 -0.46 -18.16 -5.57
CA LYS A 22 -1.07 -19.16 -6.46
C LYS A 22 -1.10 -18.73 -7.93
N GLU A 23 -1.50 -17.47 -8.18
CA GLU A 23 -1.81 -16.97 -9.52
C GLU A 23 -0.80 -15.94 -10.03
N ARG A 24 0.15 -15.53 -9.18
CA ARG A 24 1.10 -14.44 -9.44
C ARG A 24 0.41 -13.13 -9.84
N ARG A 25 -0.83 -12.97 -9.41
CA ARG A 25 -1.66 -11.83 -9.73
C ARG A 25 -2.76 -11.65 -8.69
N VAL A 26 -2.99 -10.39 -8.29
CA VAL A 26 -4.18 -9.99 -7.53
C VAL A 26 -5.07 -9.14 -8.45
N PRO A 27 -6.31 -9.60 -8.77
CA PRO A 27 -7.19 -8.91 -9.71
C PRO A 27 -7.68 -7.56 -9.16
N ASN A 28 -8.04 -6.62 -10.06
CA ASN A 28 -8.53 -5.30 -9.67
C ASN A 28 -9.84 -5.38 -8.89
N GLU A 29 -10.71 -6.33 -9.25
CA GLU A 29 -12.00 -6.57 -8.61
C GLU A 29 -11.85 -6.91 -7.12
N PHE A 30 -10.75 -7.57 -6.75
CA PHE A 30 -10.40 -7.82 -5.36
C PHE A 30 -10.26 -6.49 -4.59
N TRP A 31 -9.45 -5.57 -5.10
CA TRP A 31 -9.21 -4.28 -4.45
C TRP A 31 -10.47 -3.41 -4.41
N ILE A 32 -11.29 -3.43 -5.47
CA ILE A 32 -12.59 -2.74 -5.51
C ILE A 32 -13.51 -3.29 -4.40
N THR A 33 -13.56 -4.60 -4.25
CA THR A 33 -14.42 -5.26 -3.25
C THR A 33 -13.98 -4.89 -1.83
N TRP A 34 -12.68 -4.97 -1.55
CA TRP A 34 -12.14 -4.68 -0.22
C TRP A 34 -12.03 -3.18 0.08
N SER A 35 -12.12 -2.30 -0.92
CA SER A 35 -12.23 -0.86 -0.70
C SER A 35 -13.55 -0.45 -0.08
N LYS A 36 -14.64 -1.20 -0.32
CA LYS A 36 -15.95 -0.89 0.27
C LYS A 36 -15.93 -0.90 1.80
N PRO A 37 -15.50 -1.98 2.48
CA PRO A 37 -15.40 -1.96 3.94
C PRO A 37 -14.37 -0.94 4.45
N ALA A 38 -13.28 -0.69 3.72
CA ALA A 38 -12.29 0.31 4.13
C ALA A 38 -12.90 1.73 4.18
N ILE A 39 -13.58 2.13 3.10
CA ILE A 39 -14.26 3.43 3.01
C ILE A 39 -15.38 3.52 4.06
N PHE A 40 -16.19 2.47 4.20
CA PHE A 40 -17.28 2.43 5.18
C PHE A 40 -16.75 2.64 6.61
N LEU A 41 -15.68 1.93 7.00
CA LEU A 41 -15.09 2.05 8.33
C LEU A 41 -14.48 3.43 8.56
N TRP A 42 -13.89 4.05 7.53
CA TRP A 42 -13.38 5.42 7.66
C TRP A 42 -14.50 6.44 7.82
N CYS A 43 -15.55 6.34 7.00
CA CYS A 43 -16.75 7.17 7.17
C CYS A 43 -17.38 7.00 8.56
N LEU A 44 -17.44 5.76 9.05
CA LEU A 44 -17.99 5.48 10.37
C LEU A 44 -17.16 6.12 11.50
N ASP A 45 -15.84 6.10 11.41
CA ASP A 45 -14.98 6.80 12.38
C ASP A 45 -15.25 8.30 12.38
N LEU A 46 -15.31 8.91 11.19
CA LEU A 46 -15.58 10.35 11.06
C LEU A 46 -16.98 10.71 11.60
N LEU A 47 -17.97 9.83 11.42
CA LEU A 47 -19.30 10.03 11.99
C LEU A 47 -19.31 9.92 13.52
N VAL A 48 -18.56 8.99 14.09
CA VAL A 48 -18.48 8.78 15.55
C VAL A 48 -17.83 9.96 16.26
N VAL A 49 -16.87 10.62 15.61
CA VAL A 49 -16.21 11.81 16.14
C VAL A 49 -16.92 13.13 15.75
N GLU A 50 -18.10 13.01 15.13
CA GLU A 50 -18.90 14.16 14.66
C GLU A 50 -18.10 15.13 13.79
N ALA A 51 -17.26 14.58 12.89
CA ALA A 51 -16.39 15.36 12.03
C ALA A 51 -17.17 16.34 11.14
N GLU A 52 -16.64 17.52 10.94
CA GLU A 52 -17.19 18.52 10.04
C GLU A 52 -17.17 18.06 8.57
N TRP A 53 -18.07 18.58 7.76
CA TRP A 53 -18.27 18.17 6.37
C TRP A 53 -16.99 18.24 5.52
N TYR A 54 -16.12 19.22 5.76
CA TYR A 54 -14.88 19.40 4.99
C TYR A 54 -13.84 18.30 5.30
N VAL A 55 -13.91 17.65 6.48
CA VAL A 55 -13.09 16.48 6.81
C VAL A 55 -13.54 15.28 5.96
N PHE A 56 -14.86 15.04 5.85
CA PHE A 56 -15.42 14.02 4.95
C PHE A 56 -15.06 14.30 3.50
N ALA A 57 -15.17 15.54 3.06
CA ALA A 57 -14.81 15.94 1.70
C ALA A 57 -13.32 15.70 1.42
N THR A 58 -12.43 16.03 2.37
CA THR A 58 -11.01 15.75 2.29
C THR A 58 -10.76 14.24 2.17
N ALA A 59 -11.36 13.42 3.04
CA ALA A 59 -11.26 11.97 3.01
C ALA A 59 -11.75 11.39 1.66
N ALA A 60 -12.86 11.90 1.13
CA ALA A 60 -13.38 11.49 -0.17
C ALA A 60 -12.38 11.81 -1.31
N GLY A 61 -11.68 12.93 -1.25
CA GLY A 61 -10.58 13.26 -2.17
C GLY A 61 -9.43 12.24 -2.09
N MET A 62 -9.06 11.81 -0.88
CA MET A 62 -8.02 10.78 -0.69
C MET A 62 -8.45 9.43 -1.28
N VAL A 63 -9.71 9.04 -1.07
CA VAL A 63 -10.28 7.82 -1.67
C VAL A 63 -10.29 7.92 -3.20
N ALA A 64 -10.71 9.05 -3.75
CA ALA A 64 -10.69 9.27 -5.19
C ALA A 64 -9.27 9.18 -5.76
N TYR A 65 -8.27 9.74 -5.07
CA TYR A 65 -6.88 9.64 -5.48
C TYR A 65 -6.38 8.18 -5.46
N ALA A 66 -6.62 7.46 -4.37
CA ALA A 66 -6.22 6.06 -4.25
C ALA A 66 -6.90 5.17 -5.30
N SER A 67 -8.16 5.44 -5.66
CA SER A 67 -8.91 4.68 -6.65
C SER A 67 -8.27 4.69 -8.04
N THR A 68 -7.51 5.74 -8.36
CA THR A 68 -6.83 5.86 -9.67
C THR A 68 -5.76 4.80 -9.91
N ALA A 69 -5.23 4.17 -8.86
CA ALA A 69 -4.33 3.03 -9.00
C ALA A 69 -5.03 1.78 -9.57
N ILE A 70 -6.36 1.72 -9.46
CA ILE A 70 -7.19 0.58 -9.89
C ILE A 70 -7.87 0.88 -11.23
N ILE A 71 -8.51 2.05 -11.32
CA ILE A 71 -9.39 2.42 -12.45
C ILE A 71 -8.69 3.32 -13.49
N GLY A 72 -7.48 3.78 -13.19
CA GLY A 72 -6.77 4.76 -14.01
C GLY A 72 -7.07 6.20 -13.63
N ARG A 73 -6.29 7.12 -14.16
CA ARG A 73 -6.50 8.56 -13.92
C ARG A 73 -7.48 9.12 -14.93
N PRO A 74 -8.41 9.99 -14.48
CA PRO A 74 -9.32 10.64 -15.40
C PRO A 74 -8.53 11.53 -16.38
N THR A 75 -8.87 11.46 -17.65
CA THR A 75 -8.31 12.33 -18.69
C THR A 75 -9.37 13.31 -19.19
N LEU A 76 -8.97 14.52 -19.54
CA LEU A 76 -9.89 15.49 -20.13
C LEU A 76 -10.59 14.94 -21.38
N LYS A 77 -9.86 14.16 -22.18
CA LYS A 77 -10.42 13.52 -23.39
C LYS A 77 -11.57 12.59 -23.04
N ASP A 78 -11.41 11.73 -22.03
CA ASP A 78 -12.42 10.74 -21.63
C ASP A 78 -13.61 11.41 -20.93
N ILE A 79 -13.36 12.49 -20.17
CA ILE A 79 -14.40 13.32 -19.57
C ILE A 79 -15.27 13.95 -20.66
N PHE A 80 -14.67 14.58 -21.69
CA PHE A 80 -15.41 15.18 -22.80
C PHE A 80 -16.06 14.13 -23.70
N ALA A 81 -15.54 12.91 -23.74
CA ALA A 81 -16.16 11.78 -24.42
C ALA A 81 -17.36 11.19 -23.63
N GLY A 82 -17.65 11.70 -22.44
CA GLY A 82 -18.79 11.28 -21.61
C GLY A 82 -18.55 10.02 -20.78
N SER A 83 -17.29 9.68 -20.49
CA SER A 83 -16.95 8.58 -19.56
C SER A 83 -17.53 8.85 -18.18
N ARG A 84 -18.54 8.08 -17.77
CA ARG A 84 -19.21 8.24 -16.47
C ARG A 84 -18.23 8.06 -15.30
N LEU A 85 -17.25 7.16 -15.46
CA LEU A 85 -16.27 6.88 -14.42
C LEU A 85 -15.31 8.06 -14.23
N ASP A 86 -14.77 8.61 -15.33
CA ASP A 86 -13.84 9.74 -15.28
C ASP A 86 -14.53 11.00 -14.76
N ILE A 87 -15.78 11.23 -15.16
CA ILE A 87 -16.61 12.32 -14.63
C ILE A 87 -16.81 12.15 -13.12
N ALA A 88 -17.18 10.94 -12.66
CA ALA A 88 -17.40 10.68 -11.24
C ALA A 88 -16.14 10.91 -10.41
N VAL A 89 -14.99 10.39 -10.86
CA VAL A 89 -13.70 10.60 -10.17
C VAL A 89 -13.33 12.08 -10.13
N SER A 90 -13.57 12.80 -11.23
CA SER A 90 -13.31 14.25 -11.30
C SER A 90 -14.18 15.04 -10.34
N ILE A 91 -15.46 14.68 -10.20
CA ILE A 91 -16.36 15.29 -9.20
C ILE A 91 -15.82 15.06 -7.79
N TRP A 92 -15.38 13.84 -7.47
CA TRP A 92 -14.81 13.53 -6.16
C TRP A 92 -13.49 14.27 -5.90
N TYR A 93 -12.67 14.53 -6.92
CA TYR A 93 -11.51 15.40 -6.78
C TYR A 93 -11.90 16.83 -6.46
N LEU A 94 -12.96 17.37 -7.09
CA LEU A 94 -13.43 18.71 -6.80
C LEU A 94 -14.01 18.80 -5.37
N VAL A 95 -14.76 17.79 -4.93
CA VAL A 95 -15.24 17.67 -3.55
C VAL A 95 -14.06 17.63 -2.57
N GLY A 96 -13.06 16.80 -2.84
CA GLY A 96 -11.85 16.70 -2.03
C GLY A 96 -11.09 18.04 -1.95
N LEU A 97 -10.94 18.71 -3.10
CA LEU A 97 -10.30 20.03 -3.17
C LEU A 97 -11.07 21.07 -2.34
N ALA A 98 -12.41 21.09 -2.42
CA ALA A 98 -13.24 21.97 -1.60
C ALA A 98 -13.04 21.70 -0.09
N GLY A 99 -12.96 20.41 0.30
CA GLY A 99 -12.67 20.03 1.69
C GLY A 99 -11.29 20.49 2.14
N ILE A 100 -10.27 20.34 1.29
CA ILE A 100 -8.90 20.78 1.59
C ILE A 100 -8.85 22.31 1.73
N VAL A 101 -9.45 23.04 0.81
CA VAL A 101 -9.47 24.52 0.84
C VAL A 101 -10.19 25.03 2.10
N GLN A 102 -11.35 24.44 2.44
CA GLN A 102 -12.08 24.84 3.64
C GLN A 102 -11.30 24.49 4.92
N GLY A 103 -10.71 23.31 4.99
CA GLY A 103 -9.90 22.90 6.14
C GLY A 103 -8.66 23.76 6.32
N LEU A 104 -7.98 24.13 5.22
CA LEU A 104 -6.88 25.11 5.27
C LEU A 104 -7.38 26.47 5.77
N ALA A 105 -8.51 26.95 5.26
CA ALA A 105 -9.05 28.25 5.70
C ALA A 105 -9.40 28.27 7.18
N ASN A 106 -9.83 27.13 7.74
CA ASN A 106 -10.20 27.04 9.16
C ASN A 106 -8.98 26.84 10.08
N HIS A 107 -7.90 26.21 9.59
CA HIS A 107 -6.81 25.73 10.44
C HIS A 107 -5.42 26.21 10.01
N ILE A 108 -5.32 27.21 9.11
CA ILE A 108 -4.03 27.72 8.62
C ILE A 108 -3.27 28.48 9.71
N ASP A 109 -3.99 29.09 10.65
CA ASP A 109 -3.41 29.87 11.75
C ASP A 109 -3.00 29.00 12.95
N GLU A 110 -3.29 27.69 12.92
CA GLU A 110 -2.87 26.75 13.95
C GLU A 110 -1.35 26.54 13.91
N ASP A 111 -0.73 26.45 15.07
CA ASP A 111 0.69 26.12 15.16
C ASP A 111 0.92 24.68 14.67
N ILE A 112 1.63 24.54 13.56
CA ILE A 112 1.96 23.24 12.98
C ILE A 112 2.71 22.34 13.98
N LEU A 113 3.54 22.92 14.84
CA LEU A 113 4.24 22.14 15.86
C LEU A 113 3.28 21.61 16.93
N ALA A 114 2.27 22.41 17.32
CA ALA A 114 1.22 21.97 18.22
C ALA A 114 0.37 20.85 17.58
N VAL A 115 0.04 20.98 16.29
CA VAL A 115 -0.65 19.89 15.53
C VAL A 115 0.18 18.62 15.54
N ILE A 116 1.46 18.73 15.26
CA ILE A 116 2.40 17.60 15.21
C ILE A 116 2.56 16.94 16.59
N ALA A 117 2.62 17.76 17.65
CA ALA A 117 2.72 17.28 19.03
C ALA A 117 1.39 16.70 19.58
N GLY A 118 0.26 16.95 18.88
CA GLY A 118 -1.06 16.55 19.34
C GLY A 118 -1.67 17.51 20.37
N ASP A 119 -1.09 18.71 20.51
CA ASP A 119 -1.53 19.76 21.45
C ASP A 119 -2.52 20.77 20.82
N ALA A 120 -2.80 20.62 19.52
CA ALA A 120 -3.79 21.44 18.81
C ALA A 120 -5.24 21.05 19.17
N THR A 121 -6.20 21.84 18.69
CA THR A 121 -7.62 21.50 18.86
C THR A 121 -7.94 20.14 18.26
N THR A 122 -8.91 19.43 18.84
CA THR A 122 -9.32 18.10 18.35
C THR A 122 -9.74 18.16 16.87
N GLU A 123 -10.42 19.22 16.48
CA GLU A 123 -10.89 19.44 15.12
C GLU A 123 -9.72 19.65 14.14
N ALA A 124 -8.76 20.51 14.47
CA ALA A 124 -7.55 20.73 13.69
C ALA A 124 -6.75 19.43 13.55
N THR A 125 -6.53 18.73 14.66
CA THR A 125 -5.80 17.44 14.67
C THR A 125 -6.49 16.40 13.78
N LEU A 126 -7.82 16.31 13.82
CA LEU A 126 -8.60 15.39 13.00
C LEU A 126 -8.47 15.72 11.50
N TRP A 127 -8.60 17.00 11.16
CA TRP A 127 -8.46 17.42 9.76
C TRP A 127 -7.05 17.22 9.24
N TRP A 128 -6.02 17.65 9.99
CA TRP A 128 -4.63 17.47 9.59
C TRP A 128 -4.23 16.01 9.48
N SER A 129 -4.70 15.15 10.39
CA SER A 129 -4.47 13.70 10.30
C SER A 129 -5.15 13.08 9.07
N THR A 130 -6.36 13.54 8.73
CA THR A 130 -7.06 13.13 7.51
C THR A 130 -6.32 13.59 6.26
N PHE A 131 -5.86 14.83 6.23
CA PHE A 131 -5.07 15.37 5.13
C PHE A 131 -3.72 14.66 4.99
N ALA A 132 -3.07 14.31 6.10
CA ALA A 132 -1.79 13.62 6.12
C ALA A 132 -1.83 12.23 5.43
N VAL A 133 -3.01 11.62 5.27
CA VAL A 133 -3.18 10.38 4.48
C VAL A 133 -2.72 10.58 3.02
N PHE A 134 -2.75 11.81 2.52
CA PHE A 134 -2.24 12.11 1.19
C PHE A 134 -0.75 11.80 1.05
N ILE A 135 0.03 11.97 2.12
CA ILE A 135 1.48 11.73 2.11
C ILE A 135 1.83 10.28 1.71
N PRO A 136 1.35 9.23 2.42
CA PRO A 136 1.62 7.85 2.02
C PRO A 136 1.03 7.51 0.64
N LEU A 137 -0.14 8.04 0.28
CA LEU A 137 -0.73 7.82 -1.04
C LEU A 137 0.17 8.40 -2.15
N LEU A 138 0.66 9.62 -1.97
CA LEU A 138 1.56 10.28 -2.92
C LEU A 138 2.90 9.56 -3.01
N LEU A 139 3.49 9.18 -1.87
CA LEU A 139 4.77 8.46 -1.83
C LEU A 139 4.68 7.10 -2.54
N VAL A 140 3.62 6.34 -2.31
CA VAL A 140 3.38 5.05 -2.96
C VAL A 140 3.16 5.22 -4.47
N ASP A 141 2.36 6.21 -4.88
CA ASP A 141 2.13 6.50 -6.31
C ASP A 141 3.42 6.93 -7.02
N LEU A 142 4.21 7.80 -6.37
CA LEU A 142 5.50 8.24 -6.91
C LEU A 142 6.49 7.08 -7.00
N ALA A 143 6.59 6.27 -5.95
CA ALA A 143 7.46 5.10 -5.93
C ALA A 143 7.09 4.08 -7.03
N TRP A 144 5.77 3.88 -7.28
CA TRP A 144 5.31 3.05 -8.40
C TRP A 144 5.69 3.62 -9.76
N ARG A 145 5.51 4.94 -9.98
CA ARG A 145 5.90 5.62 -11.23
C ARG A 145 7.39 5.60 -11.48
N MET A 146 8.18 5.76 -10.42
CA MET A 146 9.64 5.68 -10.48
C MET A 146 10.15 4.23 -10.58
N ARG A 147 9.24 3.24 -10.63
CA ARG A 147 9.57 1.81 -10.65
C ARG A 147 10.38 1.34 -9.43
N LEU A 148 10.26 2.02 -8.29
CA LEU A 148 10.80 1.55 -7.02
C LEU A 148 9.93 0.42 -6.45
N ILE A 149 8.62 0.52 -6.67
CA ILE A 149 7.66 -0.58 -6.43
C ILE A 149 7.34 -1.18 -7.80
N HIS A 150 7.71 -2.44 -8.01
CA HIS A 150 7.51 -3.13 -9.29
C HIS A 150 6.14 -3.82 -9.37
N GLY A 151 5.59 -4.26 -8.23
CA GLY A 151 4.30 -4.93 -8.14
C GLY A 151 3.13 -3.95 -8.17
N GLY A 152 2.31 -3.99 -9.23
CA GLY A 152 1.07 -3.20 -9.26
C GLY A 152 0.08 -3.62 -8.16
N ALA A 153 0.12 -4.86 -7.70
CA ALA A 153 -0.66 -5.33 -6.56
C ALA A 153 -0.18 -4.71 -5.25
N ASP A 154 1.15 -4.60 -5.06
CA ASP A 154 1.76 -4.00 -3.87
C ASP A 154 1.38 -2.53 -3.72
N CYS A 155 1.45 -1.77 -4.83
CA CYS A 155 1.02 -0.38 -4.86
C CYS A 155 -0.45 -0.23 -4.43
N LYS A 156 -1.36 -1.03 -5.02
CA LYS A 156 -2.79 -1.01 -4.70
C LYS A 156 -3.04 -1.43 -3.25
N GLY A 157 -2.32 -2.44 -2.77
CA GLY A 157 -2.39 -2.90 -1.39
C GLY A 157 -1.99 -1.81 -0.40
N LEU A 158 -0.87 -1.13 -0.64
CA LEU A 158 -0.40 -0.04 0.22
C LEU A 158 -1.36 1.17 0.22
N MET A 159 -1.90 1.54 -0.95
CA MET A 159 -2.92 2.60 -1.03
C MET A 159 -4.21 2.20 -0.31
N TRP A 160 -4.62 0.94 -0.46
CA TRP A 160 -5.77 0.40 0.25
C TRP A 160 -5.55 0.41 1.77
N VAL A 161 -4.36 0.04 2.24
CA VAL A 161 -4.00 0.11 3.67
C VAL A 161 -4.07 1.54 4.18
N ALA A 162 -3.60 2.53 3.41
CA ALA A 162 -3.68 3.94 3.80
C ALA A 162 -5.13 4.43 3.98
N ILE A 163 -6.07 3.90 3.20
CA ILE A 163 -7.50 4.19 3.35
C ILE A 163 -8.13 3.43 4.52
N LEU A 164 -7.79 2.14 4.68
CA LEU A 164 -8.35 1.32 5.76
C LEU A 164 -7.82 1.74 7.13
N VAL A 165 -6.55 2.09 7.23
CA VAL A 165 -5.85 2.48 8.46
C VAL A 165 -5.19 3.84 8.25
N PRO A 166 -5.98 4.93 8.26
CA PRO A 166 -5.47 6.27 8.00
C PRO A 166 -4.48 6.76 9.06
N SER A 167 -4.59 6.26 10.29
CA SER A 167 -3.69 6.57 11.40
C SER A 167 -3.59 5.37 12.36
N TRP A 168 -2.59 5.39 13.25
CA TRP A 168 -2.43 4.37 14.27
C TRP A 168 -3.58 4.35 15.29
N ALA A 169 -4.23 5.47 15.54
CA ALA A 169 -5.44 5.55 16.36
C ALA A 169 -6.61 4.72 15.80
N SER A 170 -6.56 4.35 14.52
CA SER A 170 -7.59 3.56 13.86
C SER A 170 -7.55 2.06 14.17
N ILE A 171 -6.50 1.56 14.83
CA ILE A 171 -6.35 0.16 15.23
C ILE A 171 -6.39 0.01 16.74
N PRO A 172 -6.62 -1.22 17.29
CA PRO A 172 -6.71 -1.41 18.73
C PRO A 172 -5.43 -1.01 19.46
N ILE A 173 -5.58 -0.27 20.56
CA ILE A 173 -4.49 0.28 21.40
C ILE A 173 -3.49 -0.79 21.89
N ILE A 174 -3.93 -2.04 22.00
CA ILE A 174 -3.05 -3.16 22.38
C ILE A 174 -1.88 -3.35 21.41
N PHE A 175 -2.01 -2.91 20.14
CA PHE A 175 -0.96 -2.99 19.12
C PHE A 175 -0.14 -1.70 19.01
N THR A 176 -0.68 -0.58 19.49
CA THR A 176 -0.05 0.74 19.34
C THR A 176 0.55 1.26 20.65
N GLY A 177 0.18 0.67 21.79
CA GLY A 177 0.57 1.17 23.10
C GLY A 177 -0.01 2.57 23.35
N SER A 178 0.67 3.35 24.19
CA SER A 178 0.30 4.75 24.49
C SER A 178 0.79 5.76 23.44
N MET A 179 0.85 5.40 22.18
CA MET A 179 1.20 6.33 21.09
C MET A 179 0.09 7.37 20.85
N ASP A 180 -0.58 7.80 21.89
CA ASP A 180 -1.85 8.52 21.85
C ASP A 180 -1.75 9.95 21.31
N SER A 181 -0.58 10.49 21.04
CA SER A 181 -0.52 11.93 20.73
C SER A 181 0.49 12.35 19.66
N ALA A 182 1.43 11.51 19.27
CA ALA A 182 2.39 11.96 18.25
C ALA A 182 1.79 11.82 16.86
N VAL A 183 1.42 12.90 16.25
CA VAL A 183 1.03 12.98 14.82
C VAL A 183 2.22 12.62 13.92
N ILE A 184 3.45 12.75 14.41
CA ILE A 184 4.65 12.29 13.71
C ILE A 184 4.93 10.82 14.06
N THR A 185 4.10 9.95 13.59
CA THR A 185 4.44 8.53 13.48
C THR A 185 4.50 8.16 12.01
N MET A 186 5.38 7.22 11.67
CA MET A 186 5.39 6.67 10.31
C MET A 186 3.98 6.18 9.94
N PRO A 187 3.38 6.66 8.85
CA PRO A 187 2.04 6.22 8.45
C PRO A 187 1.94 4.70 8.36
N PRO A 188 0.82 4.06 8.77
CA PRO A 188 0.70 2.60 8.80
C PRO A 188 1.03 1.92 7.47
N ALA A 189 0.65 2.49 6.34
CA ALA A 189 0.97 1.96 5.01
C ALA A 189 2.48 1.98 4.72
N ILE A 190 3.18 3.02 5.14
CA ILE A 190 4.64 3.12 4.98
C ILE A 190 5.35 2.18 5.97
N ALA A 191 4.86 2.08 7.19
CA ALA A 191 5.38 1.11 8.16
C ALA A 191 5.26 -0.33 7.63
N LEU A 192 4.11 -0.67 7.03
CA LEU A 192 3.92 -1.98 6.38
C LEU A 192 4.93 -2.22 5.25
N LEU A 193 5.19 -1.21 4.41
CA LEU A 193 6.20 -1.30 3.35
C LEU A 193 7.60 -1.56 3.93
N VAL A 194 7.99 -0.79 4.95
CA VAL A 194 9.31 -0.92 5.59
C VAL A 194 9.46 -2.29 6.26
N TRP A 195 8.49 -2.71 7.07
CA TRP A 195 8.52 -4.01 7.74
C TRP A 195 8.45 -5.17 6.75
N GLY A 196 7.66 -5.05 5.67
CA GLY A 196 7.62 -6.01 4.59
C GLY A 196 8.98 -6.15 3.91
N GLY A 197 9.64 -5.03 3.61
CA GLY A 197 11.00 -5.01 3.08
C GLY A 197 12.03 -5.65 4.02
N LEU A 198 11.96 -5.38 5.32
CA LEU A 198 12.83 -6.02 6.32
C LEU A 198 12.55 -7.53 6.42
N ALA A 199 11.29 -7.94 6.40
CA ALA A 199 10.92 -9.36 6.40
C ALA A 199 11.46 -10.08 5.16
N PHE A 200 11.52 -9.41 4.02
CA PHE A 200 12.08 -9.97 2.79
C PHE A 200 13.58 -10.32 2.94
N LEU A 201 14.33 -9.63 3.81
CA LEU A 201 15.74 -9.94 4.07
C LEU A 201 15.95 -11.30 4.75
N ILE A 202 14.89 -11.92 5.27
CA ILE A 202 14.93 -13.29 5.82
C ILE A 202 15.15 -14.32 4.70
N LEU A 203 14.67 -14.05 3.48
CA LEU A 203 14.76 -15.01 2.36
C LEU A 203 16.21 -15.40 2.01
N PRO A 204 17.16 -14.47 1.84
CA PRO A 204 18.57 -14.82 1.65
C PRO A 204 19.12 -15.71 2.76
N VAL A 205 18.74 -15.48 4.02
CA VAL A 205 19.18 -16.30 5.16
C VAL A 205 18.62 -17.73 5.03
N ILE A 206 17.35 -17.86 4.70
CA ILE A 206 16.71 -19.17 4.47
C ILE A 206 17.41 -19.90 3.31
N MET A 207 17.72 -19.18 2.23
CA MET A 207 18.43 -19.75 1.08
C MET A 207 19.83 -20.23 1.45
N VAL A 208 20.59 -19.46 2.22
CA VAL A 208 21.90 -19.88 2.72
C VAL A 208 21.77 -21.19 3.53
N ILE A 209 20.81 -21.26 4.45
CA ILE A 209 20.60 -22.46 5.28
C ILE A 209 20.26 -23.67 4.41
N ARG A 210 19.38 -23.53 3.41
CA ARG A 210 19.02 -24.60 2.48
C ARG A 210 20.23 -25.04 1.66
N ASN A 211 20.92 -24.09 1.04
CA ASN A 211 22.09 -24.37 0.21
C ASN A 211 23.21 -25.04 0.99
N LEU A 212 23.47 -24.66 2.24
CA LEU A 212 24.45 -25.33 3.09
C LEU A 212 24.05 -26.77 3.40
N LYS A 213 22.75 -27.04 3.65
CA LYS A 213 22.25 -28.42 3.85
C LYS A 213 22.43 -29.27 2.60
N ASP A 214 22.27 -28.69 1.42
CA ASP A 214 22.41 -29.36 0.13
C ASP A 214 23.87 -29.40 -0.36
N GLY A 215 24.84 -29.02 0.49
CA GLY A 215 26.27 -29.04 0.19
C GLY A 215 26.74 -27.99 -0.81
N GLN A 216 25.93 -26.95 -1.06
CA GLN A 216 26.29 -25.83 -1.93
C GLN A 216 27.11 -24.80 -1.17
N THR A 217 28.39 -24.65 -1.53
CA THR A 217 29.33 -23.74 -0.84
C THR A 217 29.77 -22.55 -1.68
N SER A 218 29.25 -22.39 -2.91
CA SER A 218 29.63 -21.27 -3.77
C SER A 218 29.15 -19.94 -3.20
N LEU A 219 30.06 -19.10 -2.72
CA LEU A 219 29.77 -17.78 -2.15
C LEU A 219 29.01 -16.86 -3.09
N LYS A 220 29.12 -17.06 -4.41
CA LYS A 220 28.41 -16.25 -5.41
C LYS A 220 26.92 -16.54 -5.47
N LEU A 221 26.51 -17.76 -5.18
CA LEU A 221 25.12 -18.23 -5.39
C LEU A 221 24.40 -18.58 -4.08
N ILE A 222 25.13 -18.81 -2.98
CA ILE A 222 24.60 -19.39 -1.74
C ILE A 222 23.43 -18.61 -1.13
N TRP A 223 23.35 -17.31 -1.36
CA TRP A 223 22.37 -16.41 -0.73
C TRP A 223 21.25 -15.93 -1.66
N HIS A 224 21.29 -16.25 -2.97
CA HIS A 224 20.27 -15.79 -3.93
C HIS A 224 19.85 -16.81 -4.98
N ALA A 225 20.45 -18.00 -4.98
CA ALA A 225 20.12 -19.07 -5.91
C ALA A 225 20.08 -20.42 -5.21
N GLU A 226 19.19 -21.28 -5.63
CA GLU A 226 19.03 -22.65 -5.14
C GLU A 226 19.24 -23.62 -6.32
N ARG A 227 19.89 -24.75 -6.07
CA ARG A 227 19.95 -25.85 -7.05
C ARG A 227 18.60 -26.56 -7.07
N MET A 228 18.07 -26.77 -8.26
CA MET A 228 16.80 -27.42 -8.46
C MET A 228 16.91 -28.43 -9.61
N ASP A 229 16.28 -29.58 -9.44
CA ASP A 229 16.17 -30.56 -10.52
C ASP A 229 15.34 -30.02 -11.67
N ILE A 230 15.69 -30.34 -12.91
CA ILE A 230 15.03 -29.84 -14.12
C ILE A 230 13.52 -30.14 -14.11
N GLU A 231 13.12 -31.30 -13.59
CA GLU A 231 11.72 -31.70 -13.48
C GLU A 231 10.93 -30.71 -12.59
N LYS A 232 11.52 -30.33 -11.46
CA LYS A 232 10.92 -29.35 -10.53
C LYS A 232 10.90 -27.94 -11.10
N VAL A 233 11.85 -27.59 -11.97
CA VAL A 233 11.89 -26.29 -12.66
C VAL A 233 10.67 -26.11 -13.55
N LEU A 234 10.22 -27.17 -14.23
CA LEU A 234 9.06 -27.12 -15.12
C LEU A 234 7.73 -27.00 -14.37
N GLU A 235 7.69 -27.43 -13.11
CA GLU A 235 6.48 -27.37 -12.27
C GLU A 235 6.38 -26.09 -11.44
N ASN A 236 7.48 -25.35 -11.28
CA ASN A 236 7.57 -24.19 -10.42
C ASN A 236 7.85 -22.90 -11.21
N HIS A 237 7.33 -21.78 -10.72
CA HIS A 237 7.64 -20.46 -11.24
C HIS A 237 9.01 -19.99 -10.71
N VAL A 238 10.08 -20.38 -11.41
CA VAL A 238 11.46 -20.06 -11.02
C VAL A 238 12.16 -19.24 -12.10
N TRP A 239 13.09 -18.40 -11.67
CA TRP A 239 13.97 -17.65 -12.58
C TRP A 239 15.26 -18.47 -12.75
N LEU A 240 15.54 -18.87 -13.99
CA LEU A 240 16.77 -19.59 -14.31
C LEU A 240 17.95 -18.61 -14.34
N LEU A 241 18.96 -18.88 -13.53
CA LEU A 241 20.24 -18.16 -13.57
C LEU A 241 21.25 -18.83 -14.51
N THR A 242 20.89 -20.00 -15.07
CA THR A 242 21.72 -20.75 -16.01
C THR A 242 21.34 -20.39 -17.44
N THR A 243 22.35 -20.15 -18.26
CA THR A 243 22.21 -19.98 -19.70
C THR A 243 22.80 -21.15 -20.46
N ILE A 244 22.24 -21.47 -21.63
CA ILE A 244 22.84 -22.47 -22.53
C ILE A 244 23.79 -21.69 -23.44
N ALA A 245 25.08 -22.01 -23.34
CA ALA A 245 26.09 -21.46 -24.25
C ALA A 245 26.47 -22.53 -25.29
N ASP A 246 26.51 -22.13 -26.54
CA ASP A 246 27.07 -22.94 -27.62
C ASP A 246 28.60 -22.88 -27.52
N MET A 247 29.20 -24.04 -27.30
CA MET A 247 30.66 -24.16 -27.24
C MET A 247 31.25 -24.19 -28.67
N PRO A 248 32.52 -23.79 -28.85
CA PRO A 248 33.18 -23.87 -30.13
C PRO A 248 33.24 -25.31 -30.74
N SER A 249 33.06 -26.31 -29.87
CA SER A 249 32.94 -27.73 -30.28
C SER A 249 31.58 -28.10 -30.87
N GLY A 250 30.60 -27.17 -30.90
CA GLY A 250 29.22 -27.47 -31.27
C GLY A 250 28.37 -28.08 -30.16
N GLU A 251 28.95 -28.35 -28.99
CA GLU A 251 28.24 -28.85 -27.82
C GLU A 251 27.53 -27.68 -27.08
N LYS A 252 26.36 -27.97 -26.56
CA LYS A 252 25.62 -27.02 -25.70
C LYS A 252 26.01 -27.27 -24.25
N LYS A 253 26.58 -26.27 -23.59
CA LYS A 253 26.92 -26.32 -22.17
C LYS A 253 26.01 -25.38 -21.38
N ILE A 254 25.51 -25.89 -20.27
CA ILE A 254 24.79 -25.05 -19.28
C ILE A 254 25.85 -24.31 -18.46
N ILE A 255 25.77 -22.98 -18.43
CA ILE A 255 26.67 -22.09 -17.68
C ILE A 255 25.86 -21.38 -16.58
#